data_9c5f56e7b0cca5ffd6b158509e454458
#
_entry.id   9c5f56e7b0cca5ffd6b158509e454458
#
_cell.length_a   1.000
_cell.length_b   1.000
_cell.length_c   1.000
_cell.angle_alpha   90.00
_cell.angle_beta   90.00
_cell.angle_gamma   90.00
#
_symmetry.space_group_name_H-M   'P 1'
#
loop_
_entity.id
_entity.type
_entity.pdbx_description
1 polymer ?
#
loop_
_entity_poly.entity_id
_entity_poly.type
_entity_poly.pdbx_seq_one_letter_code
_entity_poly.pdbx_strand_id
1 'polypeptide(L)'
;MASALRVRFAPSPTGYLHIGGARTALFNYLYARRFGGTFILRIEDTDLERSTEASLKAILDGLKWLDIDWDEGPEKGGPFPPYFQTQRLDTYRQHVDQLIAAGKAYRCYCTQEELKERRALAEKEGRTFKYEGTCRERKDAPEGRSHVVRFKMPSQEGSVSFEDLVLGKITKEYSDLDDWVMMRGDGIPLYNYGCVIDDHLMEITLVSRGQEHVNSTFPQLMLYQALGWTPPQFAHLPLILGPDREKLSKRKHKEADVMLHKANGILPEALLNFVIRLGWSHGNDEVISRQQMIEWFDFKDVGSTSGVWNPEKLLWLNQHYLKTLPPADIAGRLAPFLADKGHPLPAGDPRLEHFVLALRERAKTLDEMATMAVPYLQQGVTLDEKAAAKHLTADSLKLVRQVRDEAAALPEWSVASLDSVIKTVSERAGVGMGKVAQPIRVAITGNTVSPGIGETLLLMGKDEALRRLDAALARG
;
A
#
# COMPACT_ATOMS: atom_id res chain seq x y z
N MET A 1 31.38 20.39 -2.06
CA MET A 1 30.47 19.86 -1.04
C MET A 1 29.64 18.80 -1.75
N ALA A 2 29.43 17.61 -1.19
CA ALA A 2 28.51 16.64 -1.76
C ALA A 2 27.11 17.28 -1.78
N SER A 3 26.38 17.18 -2.90
CA SER A 3 25.01 17.67 -2.98
C SER A 3 24.16 16.95 -1.93
N ALA A 4 23.23 17.66 -1.30
CA ALA A 4 22.29 17.05 -0.35
C ALA A 4 21.54 15.91 -1.03
N LEU A 5 21.28 14.81 -0.32
CA LEU A 5 20.53 13.68 -0.85
C LEU A 5 19.11 14.11 -1.20
N ARG A 6 18.69 13.86 -2.45
CA ARG A 6 17.35 14.12 -2.94
C ARG A 6 16.87 12.92 -3.73
N VAL A 7 15.78 12.33 -3.27
CA VAL A 7 15.14 11.15 -3.87
C VAL A 7 13.70 11.44 -4.22
N ARG A 8 13.10 10.64 -5.10
CA ARG A 8 11.72 10.89 -5.51
C ARG A 8 10.92 9.60 -5.72
N PHE A 9 9.62 9.70 -5.43
CA PHE A 9 8.61 8.82 -5.98
C PHE A 9 7.84 9.58 -7.07
N ALA A 10 7.75 9.00 -8.27
CA ALA A 10 7.21 9.67 -9.44
C ALA A 10 6.11 8.82 -10.11
N PRO A 11 4.93 8.68 -9.46
CA PRO A 11 3.86 7.85 -10.00
C PRO A 11 3.09 8.53 -11.13
N SER A 12 2.64 7.72 -12.12
CA SER A 12 1.60 8.13 -13.06
C SER A 12 0.23 7.86 -12.45
N PRO A 13 -0.70 8.86 -12.39
CA PRO A 13 -1.99 8.73 -11.72
C PRO A 13 -3.01 8.01 -12.62
N THR A 14 -2.74 6.75 -12.97
CA THR A 14 -3.55 5.90 -13.87
C THR A 14 -4.34 4.82 -13.13
N GLY A 15 -4.66 5.04 -11.85
CA GLY A 15 -5.39 4.14 -10.97
C GLY A 15 -4.89 4.23 -9.52
N TYR A 16 -5.22 3.24 -8.71
CA TYR A 16 -4.85 3.17 -7.29
C TYR A 16 -3.32 3.01 -7.06
N LEU A 17 -2.86 3.27 -5.83
CA LEU A 17 -1.49 2.99 -5.42
C LEU A 17 -1.25 1.47 -5.39
N HIS A 18 -0.38 1.00 -6.30
CA HIS A 18 0.00 -0.41 -6.39
C HIS A 18 1.06 -0.75 -5.34
N ILE A 19 1.06 -1.98 -4.81
CA ILE A 19 2.06 -2.45 -3.83
C ILE A 19 3.50 -2.20 -4.31
N GLY A 20 3.79 -2.40 -5.60
CA GLY A 20 5.11 -2.07 -6.17
C GLY A 20 5.46 -0.59 -6.07
N GLY A 21 4.47 0.29 -6.30
CA GLY A 21 4.63 1.73 -6.10
C GLY A 21 4.80 2.10 -4.63
N ALA A 22 4.01 1.49 -3.74
CA ALA A 22 4.13 1.67 -2.29
C ALA A 22 5.52 1.25 -1.78
N ARG A 23 6.08 0.13 -2.27
CA ARG A 23 7.44 -0.30 -1.94
C ARG A 23 8.48 0.71 -2.43
N THR A 24 8.34 1.19 -3.68
CA THR A 24 9.25 2.20 -4.22
C THR A 24 9.20 3.49 -3.41
N ALA A 25 8.00 3.96 -3.05
CA ALA A 25 7.82 5.13 -2.19
C ALA A 25 8.44 4.90 -0.80
N LEU A 26 8.17 3.76 -0.18
CA LEU A 26 8.72 3.39 1.13
C LEU A 26 10.26 3.39 1.12
N PHE A 27 10.90 2.75 0.14
CA PHE A 27 12.35 2.66 0.06
C PHE A 27 13.01 4.03 -0.12
N ASN A 28 12.45 4.89 -0.97
CA ASN A 28 12.91 6.27 -1.12
C ASN A 28 12.71 7.06 0.18
N TYR A 29 11.54 6.93 0.82
CA TYR A 29 11.24 7.58 2.11
C TYR A 29 12.24 7.15 3.19
N LEU A 30 12.46 5.84 3.38
CA LEU A 30 13.37 5.32 4.40
C LEU A 30 14.81 5.80 4.17
N TYR A 31 15.27 5.78 2.92
CA TYR A 31 16.60 6.24 2.56
C TYR A 31 16.78 7.74 2.81
N ALA A 32 15.78 8.55 2.43
CA ALA A 32 15.80 9.98 2.74
C ALA A 32 15.84 10.23 4.25
N ARG A 33 14.99 9.56 5.03
CA ARG A 33 14.94 9.74 6.49
C ARG A 33 16.24 9.30 7.17
N ARG A 34 16.84 8.20 6.74
CA ARG A 34 18.11 7.71 7.29
C ARG A 34 19.25 8.67 7.08
N PHE A 35 19.38 9.23 5.88
CA PHE A 35 20.53 10.06 5.51
C PHE A 35 20.26 11.56 5.55
N GLY A 36 19.16 12.00 6.16
CA GLY A 36 18.81 13.41 6.28
C GLY A 36 18.55 14.09 4.92
N GLY A 37 18.05 13.33 3.95
CA GLY A 37 17.75 13.80 2.61
C GLY A 37 16.30 14.27 2.46
N THR A 38 15.97 14.75 1.25
CA THR A 38 14.63 15.21 0.85
C THR A 38 13.92 14.12 0.03
N PHE A 39 12.70 13.79 0.40
CA PHE A 39 11.81 12.89 -0.34
C PHE A 39 10.75 13.68 -1.10
N ILE A 40 10.77 13.58 -2.43
CA ILE A 40 9.94 14.36 -3.35
C ILE A 40 8.85 13.46 -3.94
N LEU A 41 7.62 13.97 -4.00
CA LEU A 41 6.54 13.36 -4.77
C LEU A 41 6.32 14.18 -6.05
N ARG A 42 6.54 13.57 -7.22
CA ARG A 42 6.28 14.16 -8.53
C ARG A 42 5.21 13.37 -9.26
N ILE A 43 4.21 14.04 -9.82
CA ILE A 43 3.12 13.40 -10.56
C ILE A 43 3.43 13.41 -12.05
N GLU A 44 3.56 12.22 -12.65
CA GLU A 44 3.81 12.02 -14.08
C GLU A 44 2.47 11.79 -14.80
N ASP A 45 1.74 12.86 -15.02
CA ASP A 45 0.37 12.92 -15.53
C ASP A 45 0.27 13.16 -17.06
N THR A 46 1.33 12.88 -17.80
CA THR A 46 1.41 13.10 -19.26
C THR A 46 0.53 12.15 -20.09
N ASP A 47 -0.01 11.10 -19.50
CA ASP A 47 -1.04 10.26 -20.11
C ASP A 47 -2.43 10.85 -19.78
N LEU A 48 -2.86 11.81 -20.59
CA LEU A 48 -4.10 12.57 -20.33
C LEU A 48 -5.37 11.70 -20.39
N GLU A 49 -5.36 10.58 -21.10
CA GLU A 49 -6.52 9.69 -21.21
C GLU A 49 -6.72 8.87 -19.94
N ARG A 50 -5.63 8.44 -19.30
CA ARG A 50 -5.67 7.56 -18.12
C ARG A 50 -5.45 8.29 -16.79
N SER A 51 -4.88 9.49 -16.83
CA SER A 51 -4.65 10.32 -15.63
C SER A 51 -5.95 11.00 -15.21
N THR A 52 -6.42 10.68 -14.00
CA THR A 52 -7.65 11.25 -13.46
C THR A 52 -7.42 11.79 -12.05
N GLU A 53 -8.21 12.79 -11.66
CA GLU A 53 -8.19 13.34 -10.30
C GLU A 53 -8.49 12.26 -9.24
N ALA A 54 -9.42 11.35 -9.53
CA ALA A 54 -9.73 10.23 -8.65
C ALA A 54 -8.53 9.28 -8.46
N SER A 55 -7.76 9.01 -9.52
CA SER A 55 -6.55 8.20 -9.44
C SER A 55 -5.44 8.90 -8.66
N LEU A 56 -5.28 10.22 -8.86
CA LEU A 56 -4.35 11.01 -8.06
C LEU A 56 -4.70 10.94 -6.58
N LYS A 57 -5.97 11.22 -6.25
CA LYS A 57 -6.47 11.13 -4.87
C LYS A 57 -6.22 9.74 -4.25
N ALA A 58 -6.47 8.66 -4.98
CA ALA A 58 -6.24 7.30 -4.49
C ALA A 58 -4.75 7.03 -4.18
N ILE A 59 -3.82 7.59 -4.97
CA ILE A 59 -2.38 7.50 -4.68
C ILE A 59 -2.03 8.28 -3.41
N LEU A 60 -2.49 9.52 -3.29
CA LEU A 60 -2.22 10.37 -2.13
C LEU A 60 -2.82 9.79 -0.85
N ASP A 61 -4.07 9.31 -0.90
CA ASP A 61 -4.73 8.65 0.23
C ASP A 61 -3.99 7.37 0.66
N GLY A 62 -3.47 6.59 -0.30
CA GLY A 62 -2.68 5.40 -0.03
C GLY A 62 -1.34 5.73 0.66
N LEU A 63 -0.62 6.76 0.21
CA LEU A 63 0.61 7.22 0.83
C LEU A 63 0.35 7.76 2.24
N LYS A 64 -0.69 8.57 2.42
CA LYS A 64 -1.10 9.12 3.73
C LYS A 64 -1.51 8.01 4.70
N TRP A 65 -2.26 7.01 4.23
CA TRP A 65 -2.64 5.86 5.07
C TRP A 65 -1.44 5.05 5.53
N LEU A 66 -0.42 4.89 4.66
CA LEU A 66 0.84 4.24 4.99
C LEU A 66 1.78 5.16 5.82
N ASP A 67 1.37 6.42 6.05
CA ASP A 67 2.19 7.43 6.69
C ASP A 67 3.56 7.60 5.99
N ILE A 68 3.58 7.51 4.66
CA ILE A 68 4.73 7.83 3.80
C ILE A 68 4.59 9.29 3.39
N ASP A 69 5.12 10.16 4.23
CA ASP A 69 5.02 11.61 4.06
C ASP A 69 6.17 12.17 3.22
N TRP A 70 5.87 13.03 2.24
CA TRP A 70 6.85 13.67 1.36
C TRP A 70 7.18 15.08 1.84
N ASP A 71 8.38 15.56 1.49
CA ASP A 71 8.86 16.88 1.89
C ASP A 71 8.48 17.94 0.85
N GLU A 72 8.51 17.58 -0.44
CA GLU A 72 8.17 18.44 -1.57
C GLU A 72 7.22 17.72 -2.52
N GLY A 73 6.27 18.44 -3.10
CA GLY A 73 5.31 17.85 -4.03
C GLY A 73 3.91 18.46 -3.94
N PRO A 74 2.90 17.76 -4.48
CA PRO A 74 1.50 18.16 -4.34
C PRO A 74 1.12 18.41 -2.87
N GLU A 75 0.25 19.38 -2.64
CA GLU A 75 -0.23 19.84 -1.33
C GLU A 75 0.83 20.53 -0.44
N LYS A 76 2.12 20.25 -0.62
CA LYS A 76 3.21 20.83 0.20
C LYS A 76 4.01 21.91 -0.52
N GLY A 77 4.06 21.85 -1.86
CA GLY A 77 4.92 22.74 -2.63
C GLY A 77 6.39 22.37 -2.49
N GLY A 78 7.28 23.37 -2.55
CA GLY A 78 8.73 23.23 -2.44
C GLY A 78 9.47 24.19 -3.37
N PRO A 79 10.82 24.09 -3.45
CA PRO A 79 11.63 25.05 -4.21
C PRO A 79 11.60 24.87 -5.74
N PHE A 80 11.07 23.73 -6.25
CA PHE A 80 11.11 23.37 -7.68
C PHE A 80 9.72 23.16 -8.30
N PRO A 81 8.70 24.03 -8.02
CA PRO A 81 7.36 23.88 -8.60
C PRO A 81 7.39 24.10 -10.12
N PRO A 82 6.36 23.60 -10.84
CA PRO A 82 5.28 22.73 -10.39
C PRO A 82 5.73 21.26 -10.31
N TYR A 83 5.01 20.44 -9.49
CA TYR A 83 5.30 19.01 -9.30
C TYR A 83 4.38 18.09 -10.12
N PHE A 84 3.72 18.65 -11.13
CA PHE A 84 2.91 17.96 -12.14
C PHE A 84 3.54 18.13 -13.51
N GLN A 85 3.77 17.06 -14.24
CA GLN A 85 4.43 17.14 -15.55
C GLN A 85 3.63 17.93 -16.59
N THR A 86 2.30 17.84 -16.59
CA THR A 86 1.46 18.62 -17.49
C THR A 86 1.59 20.14 -17.29
N GLN A 87 2.01 20.59 -16.12
CA GLN A 87 2.25 21.99 -15.82
C GLN A 87 3.67 22.47 -16.20
N ARG A 88 4.52 21.58 -16.73
CA ARG A 88 5.93 21.84 -17.09
C ARG A 88 6.20 21.82 -18.59
N LEU A 89 5.16 21.82 -19.42
CA LEU A 89 5.30 21.63 -20.88
C LEU A 89 6.23 22.66 -21.54
N ASP A 90 6.22 23.92 -21.10
CA ASP A 90 7.11 24.94 -21.62
C ASP A 90 8.58 24.67 -21.31
N THR A 91 8.86 24.12 -20.12
CA THR A 91 10.20 23.67 -19.73
C THR A 91 10.71 22.60 -20.69
N TYR A 92 9.88 21.61 -21.02
CA TYR A 92 10.28 20.55 -21.96
C TYR A 92 10.48 21.09 -23.37
N ARG A 93 9.61 22.00 -23.87
CA ARG A 93 9.78 22.66 -25.17
C ARG A 93 11.10 23.41 -25.25
N GLN A 94 11.42 24.20 -24.24
CA GLN A 94 12.66 24.96 -24.19
C GLN A 94 13.91 24.06 -24.30
N HIS A 95 13.96 22.95 -23.56
CA HIS A 95 15.11 22.03 -23.59
C HIS A 95 15.17 21.21 -24.89
N VAL A 96 14.04 20.82 -25.48
CA VAL A 96 14.04 20.11 -26.74
C VAL A 96 14.49 21.01 -27.91
N ASP A 97 14.12 22.29 -27.91
CA ASP A 97 14.59 23.26 -28.90
C ASP A 97 16.10 23.50 -28.78
N GLN A 98 16.65 23.54 -27.56
CA GLN A 98 18.11 23.59 -27.34
C GLN A 98 18.80 22.34 -27.91
N LEU A 99 18.24 21.16 -27.72
CA LEU A 99 18.81 19.91 -28.29
C LEU A 99 18.74 19.89 -29.82
N ILE A 100 17.68 20.42 -30.41
CA ILE A 100 17.56 20.54 -31.88
C ILE A 100 18.60 21.54 -32.40
N ALA A 101 18.73 22.70 -31.78
CA ALA A 101 19.72 23.73 -32.17
C ALA A 101 21.16 23.19 -32.06
N ALA A 102 21.44 22.36 -31.06
CA ALA A 102 22.74 21.69 -30.86
C ALA A 102 22.95 20.47 -31.77
N GLY A 103 21.99 20.13 -32.64
CA GLY A 103 22.09 18.96 -33.55
C GLY A 103 22.03 17.60 -32.79
N LYS A 104 21.55 17.58 -31.54
CA LYS A 104 21.38 16.38 -30.72
C LYS A 104 19.98 15.77 -30.80
N ALA A 105 19.05 16.49 -31.45
CA ALA A 105 17.70 16.06 -31.71
C ALA A 105 17.24 16.56 -33.09
N TYR A 106 16.19 15.98 -33.63
CA TYR A 106 15.62 16.36 -34.92
C TYR A 106 14.13 16.09 -35.01
N ARG A 107 13.44 16.78 -35.91
CA ARG A 107 12.03 16.59 -36.22
C ARG A 107 11.85 15.39 -37.15
N CYS A 108 10.99 14.45 -36.76
CA CYS A 108 10.67 13.27 -37.53
C CYS A 108 9.23 13.34 -38.01
N TYR A 109 9.03 13.27 -39.31
CA TYR A 109 7.73 13.37 -40.00
C TYR A 109 7.18 12.01 -40.47
N CYS A 110 7.79 10.88 -40.10
CA CYS A 110 7.26 9.56 -40.38
C CYS A 110 5.90 9.35 -39.74
N THR A 111 4.91 8.90 -40.51
CA THR A 111 3.57 8.60 -40.00
C THR A 111 3.54 7.28 -39.22
N GLN A 112 2.46 7.06 -38.45
CA GLN A 112 2.26 5.79 -37.74
C GLN A 112 2.14 4.61 -38.72
N GLU A 113 1.49 4.84 -39.87
CA GLU A 113 1.32 3.84 -40.96
C GLU A 113 2.69 3.44 -41.53
N GLU A 114 3.51 4.43 -41.92
CA GLU A 114 4.87 4.18 -42.44
C GLU A 114 5.72 3.40 -41.42
N LEU A 115 5.63 3.71 -40.16
CA LEU A 115 6.37 3.01 -39.08
C LEU A 115 5.80 1.59 -38.84
N LYS A 116 4.48 1.40 -38.93
CA LYS A 116 3.83 0.10 -38.81
C LYS A 116 4.22 -0.85 -39.93
N GLU A 117 4.26 -0.36 -41.20
CA GLU A 117 4.71 -1.14 -42.34
C GLU A 117 6.16 -1.61 -42.18
N ARG A 118 7.05 -0.70 -41.74
CA ARG A 118 8.46 -1.06 -41.50
C ARG A 118 8.63 -2.07 -40.35
N ARG A 119 7.81 -1.97 -39.29
CA ARG A 119 7.80 -2.99 -38.24
C ARG A 119 7.37 -4.35 -38.76
N ALA A 120 6.29 -4.40 -39.55
CA ALA A 120 5.79 -5.64 -40.13
C ALA A 120 6.83 -6.28 -41.10
N LEU A 121 7.58 -5.46 -41.84
CA LEU A 121 8.66 -5.95 -42.69
C LEU A 121 9.82 -6.53 -41.87
N ALA A 122 10.27 -5.82 -40.82
CA ALA A 122 11.32 -6.30 -39.92
C ALA A 122 10.93 -7.63 -39.26
N GLU A 123 9.69 -7.77 -38.82
CA GLU A 123 9.15 -8.99 -38.22
C GLU A 123 9.16 -10.16 -39.21
N LYS A 124 8.75 -9.93 -40.46
CA LYS A 124 8.82 -10.94 -41.52
C LYS A 124 10.25 -11.41 -41.82
N GLU A 125 11.21 -10.52 -41.63
CA GLU A 125 12.64 -10.81 -41.82
C GLU A 125 13.30 -11.41 -40.57
N GLY A 126 12.53 -11.63 -39.48
CA GLY A 126 13.03 -12.21 -38.24
C GLY A 126 13.95 -11.28 -37.43
N ARG A 127 13.93 -9.98 -37.71
CA ARG A 127 14.75 -8.97 -37.02
C ARG A 127 13.90 -8.04 -36.14
N THR A 128 14.50 -7.55 -35.06
CA THR A 128 13.87 -6.52 -34.22
C THR A 128 13.84 -5.19 -34.99
N PHE A 129 12.66 -4.54 -35.03
CA PHE A 129 12.55 -3.22 -35.67
C PHE A 129 13.33 -2.18 -34.86
N LYS A 130 14.15 -1.40 -35.54
CA LYS A 130 14.81 -0.18 -35.06
C LYS A 130 14.49 0.95 -36.02
N TYR A 131 14.36 2.16 -35.48
CA TYR A 131 14.17 3.32 -36.34
C TYR A 131 15.47 3.71 -37.03
N GLU A 132 15.48 3.66 -38.35
CA GLU A 132 16.67 3.78 -39.21
C GLU A 132 17.15 5.22 -39.42
N GLY A 133 16.59 6.20 -38.70
CA GLY A 133 17.02 7.60 -38.79
C GLY A 133 16.56 8.31 -40.08
N THR A 134 15.49 7.87 -40.74
CA THR A 134 14.97 8.38 -42.01
C THR A 134 14.90 9.92 -42.10
N CYS A 135 14.57 10.60 -40.99
CA CYS A 135 14.45 12.04 -40.96
C CYS A 135 15.68 12.76 -40.35
N ARG A 136 16.77 12.04 -40.03
CA ARG A 136 17.94 12.62 -39.36
C ARG A 136 18.56 13.82 -40.07
N GLU A 137 18.67 13.74 -41.39
CA GLU A 137 19.32 14.76 -42.20
C GLU A 137 18.31 15.62 -42.98
N ARG A 138 17.01 15.46 -42.68
CA ARG A 138 15.96 16.21 -43.33
C ARG A 138 15.98 17.67 -42.87
N LYS A 139 16.06 18.59 -43.84
CA LYS A 139 16.08 20.03 -43.61
C LYS A 139 14.73 20.72 -43.90
N ASP A 140 13.87 20.08 -44.68
CA ASP A 140 12.54 20.54 -45.04
C ASP A 140 11.47 20.08 -44.04
N ALA A 141 10.45 20.89 -43.86
CA ALA A 141 9.23 20.53 -43.14
C ALA A 141 8.14 20.22 -44.19
N PRO A 142 7.71 18.95 -44.36
CA PRO A 142 6.64 18.63 -45.30
C PRO A 142 5.35 19.38 -44.90
N GLU A 143 4.75 20.03 -45.89
CA GLU A 143 3.52 20.82 -45.68
C GLU A 143 2.39 19.93 -45.17
N GLY A 144 1.65 20.39 -44.14
CA GLY A 144 0.52 19.67 -43.55
C GLY A 144 0.88 18.45 -42.68
N ARG A 145 2.16 18.12 -42.49
CA ARG A 145 2.57 17.00 -41.62
C ARG A 145 2.96 17.44 -40.21
N SER A 146 2.32 16.85 -39.22
CA SER A 146 2.79 16.93 -37.83
C SER A 146 4.12 16.17 -37.67
N HIS A 147 4.88 16.52 -36.63
CA HIS A 147 6.16 15.86 -36.36
C HIS A 147 6.27 15.48 -34.90
N VAL A 148 7.06 14.44 -34.64
CA VAL A 148 7.60 14.14 -33.31
C VAL A 148 9.05 14.60 -33.25
N VAL A 149 9.58 14.80 -32.03
CA VAL A 149 11.02 15.08 -31.87
C VAL A 149 11.71 13.82 -31.40
N ARG A 150 12.78 13.44 -32.11
CA ARG A 150 13.61 12.28 -31.73
C ARG A 150 14.97 12.73 -31.23
N PHE A 151 15.48 11.99 -30.27
CA PHE A 151 16.88 12.04 -29.86
C PHE A 151 17.76 11.49 -31.00
N LYS A 152 18.86 12.17 -31.29
CA LYS A 152 19.83 11.74 -32.30
C LYS A 152 20.96 10.98 -31.61
N MET A 153 20.96 9.66 -31.69
CA MET A 153 22.04 8.83 -31.14
C MET A 153 23.40 9.24 -31.77
N PRO A 154 24.46 9.44 -30.95
CA PRO A 154 25.71 9.97 -31.45
C PRO A 154 26.48 9.00 -32.35
N SER A 155 26.41 7.71 -32.10
CA SER A 155 27.11 6.66 -32.84
C SER A 155 26.34 5.34 -32.77
N GLN A 156 26.70 4.39 -33.64
CA GLN A 156 26.30 2.98 -33.53
C GLN A 156 27.44 2.13 -32.93
N GLU A 157 28.65 2.69 -32.78
CA GLU A 157 29.80 2.01 -32.20
C GLU A 157 30.01 2.50 -30.74
N GLY A 158 30.35 1.59 -29.85
CA GLY A 158 30.58 1.83 -28.44
C GLY A 158 29.43 1.37 -27.57
N SER A 159 29.57 1.62 -26.27
CA SER A 159 28.61 1.20 -25.27
C SER A 159 28.38 2.28 -24.20
N VAL A 160 27.26 2.17 -23.50
CA VAL A 160 26.92 2.96 -22.31
C VAL A 160 26.75 2.03 -21.13
N SER A 161 27.33 2.40 -19.99
CA SER A 161 27.22 1.63 -18.77
C SER A 161 26.93 2.53 -17.57
N PHE A 162 26.34 1.95 -16.53
CA PHE A 162 26.17 2.58 -15.22
C PHE A 162 26.30 1.55 -14.11
N GLU A 163 26.63 2.03 -12.92
CA GLU A 163 26.63 1.24 -11.69
C GLU A 163 25.28 1.42 -11.00
N ASP A 164 24.56 0.30 -10.81
CA ASP A 164 23.31 0.25 -10.09
C ASP A 164 23.55 -0.24 -8.66
N LEU A 165 22.96 0.41 -7.67
CA LEU A 165 23.18 0.05 -6.26
C LEU A 165 22.66 -1.34 -5.88
N VAL A 166 21.72 -1.89 -6.66
CA VAL A 166 21.10 -3.20 -6.43
C VAL A 166 21.59 -4.26 -7.41
N LEU A 167 21.69 -3.90 -8.69
CA LEU A 167 21.99 -4.84 -9.78
C LEU A 167 23.47 -4.86 -10.20
N GLY A 168 24.28 -3.94 -9.67
CA GLY A 168 25.69 -3.79 -10.06
C GLY A 168 25.85 -3.14 -11.43
N LYS A 169 26.97 -3.41 -12.10
CA LYS A 169 27.31 -2.80 -13.39
C LYS A 169 26.44 -3.38 -14.50
N ILE A 170 25.78 -2.49 -15.25
CA ILE A 170 24.94 -2.85 -16.40
C ILE A 170 25.45 -2.08 -17.63
N THR A 171 25.63 -2.80 -18.74
CA THR A 171 26.18 -2.24 -19.99
C THR A 171 25.24 -2.55 -21.16
N LYS A 172 25.15 -1.63 -22.11
CA LYS A 172 24.40 -1.81 -23.34
C LYS A 172 25.15 -1.20 -24.53
N GLU A 173 25.24 -1.93 -25.62
CA GLU A 173 25.86 -1.45 -26.83
C GLU A 173 25.01 -0.36 -27.51
N TYR A 174 25.64 0.65 -28.12
CA TYR A 174 24.91 1.70 -28.83
C TYR A 174 24.13 1.15 -30.02
N SER A 175 24.65 0.09 -30.65
CA SER A 175 23.93 -0.64 -31.71
C SER A 175 22.57 -1.19 -31.25
N ASP A 176 22.33 -1.33 -29.94
CA ASP A 176 21.04 -1.77 -29.37
C ASP A 176 20.09 -0.62 -29.05
N LEU A 177 20.54 0.59 -29.22
CA LEU A 177 19.73 1.81 -29.05
C LEU A 177 19.38 2.39 -30.41
N ASP A 178 18.21 3.00 -30.51
CA ASP A 178 17.76 3.74 -31.70
C ASP A 178 17.45 5.20 -31.38
N ASP A 179 17.09 5.98 -32.41
CA ASP A 179 16.64 7.36 -32.23
C ASP A 179 15.22 7.36 -31.65
N TRP A 180 15.11 7.33 -30.34
CA TRP A 180 13.86 7.30 -29.63
C TRP A 180 13.11 8.64 -29.62
N VAL A 181 11.78 8.60 -29.51
CA VAL A 181 10.94 9.79 -29.48
C VAL A 181 11.02 10.46 -28.12
N MET A 182 11.35 11.75 -28.07
CA MET A 182 11.37 12.57 -26.86
C MET A 182 10.05 13.30 -26.67
N MET A 183 9.53 13.94 -27.73
CA MET A 183 8.30 14.72 -27.69
C MET A 183 7.33 14.22 -28.73
N ARG A 184 6.07 14.12 -28.37
CA ARG A 184 4.96 13.81 -29.28
C ARG A 184 4.61 15.01 -30.16
N GLY A 185 3.84 14.79 -31.22
CA GLY A 185 3.36 15.84 -32.12
C GLY A 185 2.41 16.87 -31.46
N ASP A 186 1.79 16.51 -30.36
CA ASP A 186 0.97 17.37 -29.52
C ASP A 186 1.78 18.19 -28.48
N GLY A 187 3.09 18.04 -28.46
CA GLY A 187 3.98 18.74 -27.54
C GLY A 187 4.10 18.12 -26.14
N ILE A 188 3.59 16.91 -25.96
CA ILE A 188 3.70 16.19 -24.69
C ILE A 188 5.02 15.39 -24.69
N PRO A 189 5.83 15.45 -23.60
CA PRO A 189 7.05 14.68 -23.48
C PRO A 189 6.74 13.19 -23.27
N LEU A 190 7.57 12.32 -23.84
CA LEU A 190 7.57 10.91 -23.45
C LEU A 190 8.43 10.68 -22.18
N TYR A 191 8.13 9.59 -21.50
CA TYR A 191 8.67 9.24 -20.18
C TYR A 191 10.19 9.49 -20.03
N ASN A 192 11.01 8.90 -20.92
CA ASN A 192 12.46 9.03 -20.79
C ASN A 192 12.96 10.47 -20.86
N TYR A 193 12.30 11.31 -21.65
CA TYR A 193 12.66 12.72 -21.79
C TYR A 193 12.18 13.55 -20.59
N GLY A 194 10.88 13.50 -20.28
CA GLY A 194 10.31 14.27 -19.20
C GLY A 194 10.97 13.96 -17.83
N CYS A 195 11.20 12.68 -17.58
CA CYS A 195 11.84 12.22 -16.36
C CYS A 195 13.25 12.80 -16.16
N VAL A 196 14.11 12.82 -17.22
CA VAL A 196 15.47 13.37 -17.13
C VAL A 196 15.46 14.89 -16.88
N ILE A 197 14.62 15.61 -17.60
CA ILE A 197 14.51 17.08 -17.41
C ILE A 197 14.10 17.39 -15.97
N ASP A 198 13.08 16.69 -15.47
CA ASP A 198 12.57 16.93 -14.12
C ASP A 198 13.57 16.49 -13.05
N ASP A 199 14.18 15.31 -13.19
CA ASP A 199 15.16 14.80 -12.23
C ASP A 199 16.36 15.78 -12.12
N HIS A 200 16.82 16.33 -13.24
CA HIS A 200 17.88 17.33 -13.22
C HIS A 200 17.45 18.65 -12.57
N LEU A 201 16.32 19.22 -13.00
CA LEU A 201 15.85 20.51 -12.51
C LEU A 201 15.35 20.47 -11.04
N MET A 202 14.96 19.29 -10.54
CA MET A 202 14.63 19.05 -9.12
C MET A 202 15.83 18.58 -8.31
N GLU A 203 17.03 18.59 -8.92
CA GLU A 203 18.30 18.22 -8.28
C GLU A 203 18.27 16.80 -7.67
N ILE A 204 17.62 15.85 -8.33
CA ILE A 204 17.57 14.46 -7.87
C ILE A 204 18.96 13.84 -7.93
N THR A 205 19.40 13.29 -6.81
CA THR A 205 20.73 12.67 -6.68
C THR A 205 20.70 11.16 -6.78
N LEU A 206 19.52 10.54 -6.50
CA LEU A 206 19.31 9.11 -6.60
C LEU A 206 17.93 8.80 -7.15
N VAL A 207 17.89 7.97 -8.19
CA VAL A 207 16.67 7.45 -8.83
C VAL A 207 16.48 6.01 -8.42
N SER A 208 15.53 5.75 -7.48
CA SER A 208 15.08 4.39 -7.18
C SER A 208 13.73 4.12 -7.85
N ARG A 209 13.60 2.97 -8.53
CA ARG A 209 12.40 2.56 -9.28
C ARG A 209 12.39 1.05 -9.56
N GLY A 210 11.30 0.51 -10.10
CA GLY A 210 11.23 -0.89 -10.47
C GLY A 210 12.23 -1.27 -11.58
N GLN A 211 12.74 -2.49 -11.54
CA GLN A 211 13.72 -3.02 -12.53
C GLN A 211 13.20 -3.07 -13.96
N GLU A 212 11.90 -2.99 -14.19
CA GLU A 212 11.31 -2.84 -15.52
C GLU A 212 11.78 -1.59 -16.27
N HIS A 213 12.31 -0.62 -15.53
CA HIS A 213 12.86 0.63 -16.06
C HIS A 213 14.38 0.60 -16.34
N VAL A 214 15.06 -0.54 -16.14
CA VAL A 214 16.51 -0.67 -16.44
C VAL A 214 16.81 -0.27 -17.88
N ASN A 215 16.00 -0.75 -18.85
CA ASN A 215 16.17 -0.40 -20.25
C ASN A 215 15.91 1.08 -20.56
N SER A 216 15.14 1.77 -19.75
CA SER A 216 14.92 3.22 -19.85
C SER A 216 16.13 4.04 -19.40
N THR A 217 16.99 3.48 -18.55
CA THR A 217 18.17 4.17 -18.03
C THR A 217 19.16 4.52 -19.13
N PHE A 218 19.34 3.64 -20.12
CA PHE A 218 20.31 3.87 -21.20
C PHE A 218 19.98 5.09 -22.05
N PRO A 219 18.77 5.25 -22.65
CA PRO A 219 18.41 6.47 -23.37
C PRO A 219 18.42 7.71 -22.47
N GLN A 220 18.12 7.57 -21.18
CA GLN A 220 18.22 8.66 -20.21
C GLN A 220 19.66 9.09 -20.00
N LEU A 221 20.61 8.17 -19.85
CA LEU A 221 22.05 8.48 -19.75
C LEU A 221 22.58 9.18 -21.00
N MET A 222 22.15 8.75 -22.19
CA MET A 222 22.52 9.41 -23.44
C MET A 222 21.99 10.85 -23.49
N LEU A 223 20.81 11.11 -22.93
CA LEU A 223 20.26 12.45 -22.83
C LEU A 223 21.02 13.32 -21.82
N TYR A 224 21.37 12.79 -20.64
CA TYR A 224 22.26 13.48 -19.68
C TYR A 224 23.58 13.89 -20.33
N GLN A 225 24.22 12.97 -21.06
CA GLN A 225 25.44 13.23 -21.79
C GLN A 225 25.26 14.32 -22.86
N ALA A 226 24.19 14.27 -23.62
CA ALA A 226 23.91 15.26 -24.69
C ALA A 226 23.68 16.66 -24.14
N LEU A 227 23.08 16.79 -22.94
CA LEU A 227 22.86 18.04 -22.24
C LEU A 227 24.08 18.51 -21.43
N GLY A 228 25.13 17.69 -21.29
CA GLY A 228 26.29 18.00 -20.47
C GLY A 228 26.00 17.96 -18.97
N TRP A 229 24.99 17.18 -18.56
CA TRP A 229 24.56 17.05 -17.17
C TRP A 229 25.13 15.79 -16.52
N THR A 230 25.38 15.88 -15.23
CA THR A 230 25.76 14.70 -14.42
C THR A 230 24.49 13.89 -14.10
N PRO A 231 24.46 12.58 -14.44
CA PRO A 231 23.32 11.74 -14.08
C PRO A 231 23.28 11.45 -12.57
N PRO A 232 22.10 11.20 -11.99
CA PRO A 232 21.98 10.71 -10.62
C PRO A 232 22.50 9.27 -10.49
N GLN A 233 22.64 8.79 -9.26
CA GLN A 233 22.80 7.36 -8.98
C GLN A 233 21.48 6.61 -9.30
N PHE A 234 21.58 5.29 -9.51
CA PHE A 234 20.42 4.45 -9.81
C PHE A 234 20.31 3.26 -8.85
N ALA A 235 19.09 2.88 -8.51
CA ALA A 235 18.76 1.69 -7.75
C ALA A 235 17.50 1.04 -8.34
N HIS A 236 17.64 -0.04 -9.07
CA HIS A 236 16.53 -0.74 -9.69
C HIS A 236 16.06 -1.90 -8.81
N LEU A 237 14.83 -1.78 -8.31
CA LEU A 237 14.23 -2.72 -7.37
C LEU A 237 13.70 -3.97 -8.10
N PRO A 238 13.92 -5.20 -7.56
CA PRO A 238 13.44 -6.43 -8.16
C PRO A 238 11.92 -6.44 -8.27
N LEU A 239 11.37 -7.27 -9.16
CA LEU A 239 9.92 -7.44 -9.29
C LEU A 239 9.30 -8.00 -8.00
N ILE A 240 8.04 -7.69 -7.80
CA ILE A 240 7.18 -8.43 -6.87
C ILE A 240 6.36 -9.40 -7.68
N LEU A 241 6.40 -10.67 -7.29
CA LEU A 241 5.64 -11.75 -7.92
C LEU A 241 4.40 -12.05 -7.09
N GLY A 242 3.32 -12.44 -7.76
CA GLY A 242 2.14 -12.99 -7.11
C GLY A 242 2.39 -14.39 -6.55
N PRO A 243 1.40 -14.99 -5.86
CA PRO A 243 1.47 -16.38 -5.40
C PRO A 243 1.68 -17.38 -6.55
N ASP A 244 1.24 -17.03 -7.74
CA ASP A 244 1.43 -17.78 -9.00
C ASP A 244 2.82 -17.63 -9.61
N ARG A 245 3.71 -16.86 -8.97
CA ARG A 245 5.07 -16.50 -9.43
C ARG A 245 5.10 -15.68 -10.72
N GLU A 246 3.98 -15.14 -11.18
CA GLU A 246 3.94 -14.13 -12.23
C GLU A 246 4.11 -12.73 -11.64
N LYS A 247 4.46 -11.73 -12.48
CA LYS A 247 4.56 -10.34 -12.04
C LYS A 247 3.24 -9.88 -11.39
N LEU A 248 3.30 -9.41 -10.16
CA LEU A 248 2.16 -8.84 -9.46
C LEU A 248 1.60 -7.67 -10.28
N SER A 249 0.35 -7.75 -10.70
CA SER A 249 -0.24 -6.78 -11.62
C SER A 249 -1.69 -6.44 -11.27
N LYS A 250 -2.09 -5.19 -11.51
CA LYS A 250 -3.46 -4.69 -11.28
C LYS A 250 -4.56 -5.53 -11.96
N ARG A 251 -4.23 -6.16 -13.10
CA ARG A 251 -5.22 -6.90 -13.90
C ARG A 251 -5.50 -8.31 -13.36
N LYS A 252 -4.48 -8.96 -12.79
CA LYS A 252 -4.57 -10.35 -12.33
C LYS A 252 -4.74 -10.48 -10.82
N HIS A 253 -4.21 -9.54 -10.03
CA HIS A 253 -4.06 -9.65 -8.59
C HIS A 253 -4.73 -8.46 -7.89
N LYS A 254 -5.86 -8.70 -7.24
CA LYS A 254 -6.58 -7.67 -6.47
C LYS A 254 -5.75 -7.16 -5.28
N GLU A 255 -4.95 -8.04 -4.68
CA GLU A 255 -4.02 -7.76 -3.60
C GLU A 255 -2.90 -6.76 -3.99
N ALA A 256 -2.82 -6.40 -5.24
CA ALA A 256 -1.92 -5.34 -5.68
C ALA A 256 -2.37 -3.92 -5.24
N ASP A 257 -3.61 -3.75 -4.83
CA ASP A 257 -4.18 -2.48 -4.38
C ASP A 257 -3.95 -2.24 -2.89
N VAL A 258 -3.22 -1.18 -2.54
CA VAL A 258 -2.95 -0.77 -1.16
C VAL A 258 -4.24 -0.49 -0.39
N MET A 259 -5.21 0.18 -1.01
CA MET A 259 -6.46 0.57 -0.32
C MET A 259 -7.40 -0.61 -0.08
N LEU A 260 -7.29 -1.68 -0.87
CA LEU A 260 -8.00 -2.92 -0.60
C LEU A 260 -7.54 -3.56 0.73
N HIS A 261 -6.25 -3.49 1.04
CA HIS A 261 -5.74 -3.98 2.33
C HIS A 261 -6.31 -3.19 3.50
N LYS A 262 -6.38 -1.86 3.37
CA LYS A 262 -7.07 -1.01 4.36
C LYS A 262 -8.52 -1.43 4.55
N ALA A 263 -9.26 -1.60 3.45
CA ALA A 263 -10.67 -2.00 3.49
C ALA A 263 -10.88 -3.39 4.12
N ASN A 264 -9.91 -4.30 3.97
CA ASN A 264 -9.93 -5.63 4.59
C ASN A 264 -9.43 -5.64 6.05
N GLY A 265 -9.14 -4.48 6.63
CA GLY A 265 -8.71 -4.38 8.03
C GLY A 265 -7.26 -4.76 8.31
N ILE A 266 -6.40 -4.67 7.30
CA ILE A 266 -4.94 -4.72 7.49
C ILE A 266 -4.46 -3.38 8.04
N LEU A 267 -3.56 -3.43 9.01
CA LEU A 267 -2.93 -2.25 9.61
C LEU A 267 -1.79 -1.74 8.71
N PRO A 268 -1.57 -0.43 8.61
CA PRO A 268 -0.49 0.13 7.80
C PRO A 268 0.89 -0.36 8.26
N GLU A 269 1.11 -0.52 9.57
CA GLU A 269 2.35 -1.05 10.14
C GLU A 269 2.64 -2.48 9.64
N ALA A 270 1.63 -3.32 9.58
CA ALA A 270 1.75 -4.69 9.07
C ALA A 270 2.07 -4.71 7.58
N LEU A 271 1.39 -3.88 6.78
CA LEU A 271 1.63 -3.80 5.35
C LEU A 271 3.03 -3.25 5.05
N LEU A 272 3.48 -2.20 5.75
CA LEU A 272 4.83 -1.66 5.60
C LEU A 272 5.90 -2.69 5.95
N ASN A 273 5.73 -3.40 7.07
CA ASN A 273 6.67 -4.45 7.49
C ASN A 273 6.69 -5.62 6.49
N PHE A 274 5.55 -5.96 5.90
CA PHE A 274 5.51 -6.98 4.85
C PHE A 274 6.21 -6.50 3.57
N VAL A 275 5.90 -5.27 3.14
CA VAL A 275 6.41 -4.70 1.89
C VAL A 275 7.91 -4.45 1.91
N ILE A 276 8.49 -4.01 3.04
CA ILE A 276 9.95 -3.80 3.14
C ILE A 276 10.70 -5.11 2.89
N ARG A 277 10.16 -6.24 3.35
CA ARG A 277 10.76 -7.56 3.18
C ARG A 277 10.64 -8.14 1.76
N LEU A 278 9.90 -7.46 0.87
CA LEU A 278 9.86 -7.81 -0.55
C LEU A 278 11.06 -7.20 -1.30
N GLY A 279 12.25 -7.68 -0.99
CA GLY A 279 13.51 -7.29 -1.61
C GLY A 279 14.58 -6.79 -0.63
N TRP A 280 14.24 -6.53 0.64
CA TRP A 280 15.20 -6.15 1.68
C TRP A 280 14.97 -6.94 2.97
N SER A 281 16.02 -7.18 3.72
CA SER A 281 15.96 -7.86 5.04
C SER A 281 17.12 -7.40 5.93
N HIS A 282 16.90 -7.48 7.23
CA HIS A 282 17.94 -7.28 8.23
C HIS A 282 18.08 -8.57 9.04
N GLY A 283 19.10 -9.36 8.73
CA GLY A 283 19.30 -10.67 9.34
C GLY A 283 18.05 -11.55 9.23
N ASN A 284 17.62 -12.10 10.37
CA ASN A 284 16.43 -12.94 10.51
C ASN A 284 15.22 -12.20 11.09
N ASP A 285 15.28 -10.88 11.21
CA ASP A 285 14.21 -10.08 11.78
C ASP A 285 12.96 -10.13 10.90
N GLU A 286 11.87 -10.60 11.49
CA GLU A 286 10.57 -10.70 10.80
C GLU A 286 9.68 -9.51 11.11
N VAL A 287 9.74 -9.00 12.33
CA VAL A 287 9.00 -7.84 12.79
C VAL A 287 9.99 -6.69 12.96
N ILE A 288 9.79 -5.65 12.18
CA ILE A 288 10.70 -4.50 12.10
C ILE A 288 9.86 -3.24 12.31
N SER A 289 10.10 -2.53 13.38
CA SER A 289 9.42 -1.26 13.64
C SER A 289 9.80 -0.19 12.61
N ARG A 290 8.95 0.82 12.42
CA ARG A 290 9.22 1.93 11.50
C ARG A 290 10.56 2.62 11.80
N GLN A 291 10.88 2.82 13.08
CA GLN A 291 12.13 3.42 13.50
C GLN A 291 13.34 2.56 13.08
N GLN A 292 13.26 1.25 13.29
CA GLN A 292 14.29 0.31 12.85
C GLN A 292 14.42 0.27 11.30
N MET A 293 13.28 0.35 10.58
CA MET A 293 13.31 0.46 9.12
C MET A 293 14.12 1.70 8.68
N ILE A 294 13.90 2.85 9.31
CA ILE A 294 14.64 4.08 9.01
C ILE A 294 16.12 3.94 9.34
N GLU A 295 16.44 3.37 10.49
CA GLU A 295 17.82 3.24 10.96
C GLU A 295 18.66 2.27 10.12
N TRP A 296 18.06 1.19 9.64
CA TRP A 296 18.78 0.08 9.02
C TRP A 296 18.73 0.07 7.49
N PHE A 297 17.69 0.67 6.88
CA PHE A 297 17.49 0.55 5.44
C PHE A 297 18.62 1.17 4.62
N ASP A 298 19.22 0.38 3.70
CA ASP A 298 20.17 0.88 2.70
C ASP A 298 19.90 0.17 1.35
N PHE A 299 20.04 0.89 0.23
CA PHE A 299 19.85 0.30 -1.10
C PHE A 299 20.89 -0.77 -1.43
N LYS A 300 22.11 -0.67 -0.88
CA LYS A 300 23.15 -1.70 -1.06
C LYS A 300 22.79 -3.06 -0.45
N ASP A 301 21.86 -3.08 0.51
CA ASP A 301 21.39 -4.30 1.17
C ASP A 301 20.11 -4.84 0.53
N VAL A 302 19.61 -4.19 -0.53
CA VAL A 302 18.48 -4.69 -1.33
C VAL A 302 18.94 -5.83 -2.22
N GLY A 303 18.30 -6.99 -2.09
CA GLY A 303 18.59 -8.15 -2.94
C GLY A 303 18.07 -7.96 -4.37
N SER A 304 18.74 -8.54 -5.35
CA SER A 304 18.34 -8.52 -6.76
C SER A 304 17.24 -9.54 -7.10
N THR A 305 16.92 -10.47 -6.19
CA THR A 305 15.93 -11.52 -6.40
C THR A 305 14.50 -11.02 -6.15
N SER A 306 13.58 -11.39 -7.03
CA SER A 306 12.16 -11.04 -6.91
C SER A 306 11.52 -11.64 -5.67
N GLY A 307 10.83 -10.81 -4.87
CA GLY A 307 10.05 -11.26 -3.73
C GLY A 307 8.68 -11.80 -4.16
N VAL A 308 8.20 -12.86 -3.47
CA VAL A 308 6.89 -13.45 -3.74
C VAL A 308 5.88 -12.97 -2.69
N TRP A 309 4.72 -12.52 -3.15
CA TRP A 309 3.60 -12.13 -2.30
C TRP A 309 3.06 -13.35 -1.53
N ASN A 310 3.06 -13.27 -0.20
CA ASN A 310 2.55 -14.32 0.67
C ASN A 310 1.42 -13.77 1.57
N PRO A 311 0.14 -14.05 1.26
CA PRO A 311 -0.99 -13.57 2.05
C PRO A 311 -0.99 -14.04 3.51
N GLU A 312 -0.58 -15.28 3.76
CA GLU A 312 -0.55 -15.86 5.11
C GLU A 312 0.47 -15.12 6.00
N LYS A 313 1.61 -14.75 5.42
CA LYS A 313 2.63 -13.98 6.12
C LYS A 313 2.14 -12.58 6.45
N LEU A 314 1.41 -11.92 5.54
CA LEU A 314 0.80 -10.62 5.81
C LEU A 314 -0.23 -10.71 6.95
N LEU A 315 -1.10 -11.71 6.94
CA LEU A 315 -2.09 -11.93 8.00
C LEU A 315 -1.42 -12.23 9.35
N TRP A 316 -0.32 -12.99 9.35
CA TRP A 316 0.47 -13.25 10.55
C TRP A 316 1.07 -11.96 11.13
N LEU A 317 1.66 -11.12 10.28
CA LEU A 317 2.17 -9.80 10.68
C LEU A 317 1.05 -8.91 11.21
N ASN A 318 -0.10 -8.90 10.54
CA ASN A 318 -1.23 -8.09 10.98
C ASN A 318 -1.75 -8.51 12.35
N GLN A 319 -1.87 -9.81 12.60
CA GLN A 319 -2.24 -10.33 13.91
C GLN A 319 -1.20 -9.97 14.97
N HIS A 320 0.10 -10.02 14.64
CA HIS A 320 1.15 -9.57 15.54
C HIS A 320 0.94 -8.11 15.97
N TYR A 321 0.70 -7.20 15.03
CA TYR A 321 0.46 -5.78 15.34
C TYR A 321 -0.85 -5.54 16.08
N LEU A 322 -1.93 -6.27 15.77
CA LEU A 322 -3.17 -6.23 16.54
C LEU A 322 -2.94 -6.60 18.02
N LYS A 323 -2.02 -7.52 18.31
CA LYS A 323 -1.69 -7.97 19.66
C LYS A 323 -0.77 -7.01 20.42
N THR A 324 0.14 -6.35 19.71
CA THR A 324 1.24 -5.60 20.33
C THR A 324 1.04 -4.10 20.37
N LEU A 325 0.23 -3.53 19.47
CA LEU A 325 -0.09 -2.11 19.50
C LEU A 325 -1.04 -1.77 20.69
N PRO A 326 -1.02 -0.52 21.18
CA PRO A 326 -1.90 -0.08 22.24
C PRO A 326 -3.37 -0.36 21.89
N PRO A 327 -4.16 -0.95 22.81
CA PRO A 327 -5.58 -1.25 22.54
C PRO A 327 -6.40 -0.02 22.14
N ALA A 328 -6.13 1.16 22.69
CA ALA A 328 -6.79 2.41 22.33
C ALA A 328 -6.59 2.79 20.85
N ASP A 329 -5.39 2.59 20.31
CA ASP A 329 -5.08 2.88 18.90
C ASP A 329 -5.84 1.93 17.95
N ILE A 330 -5.90 0.64 18.32
CA ILE A 330 -6.66 -0.36 17.58
C ILE A 330 -8.17 -0.09 17.69
N ALA A 331 -8.66 0.33 18.86
CA ALA A 331 -10.06 0.65 19.11
C ALA A 331 -10.57 1.75 18.17
N GLY A 332 -9.80 2.84 18.02
CA GLY A 332 -10.13 3.90 17.07
C GLY A 332 -10.22 3.42 15.62
N ARG A 333 -9.38 2.46 15.24
CA ARG A 333 -9.35 1.86 13.88
C ARG A 333 -10.44 0.80 13.68
N LEU A 334 -10.93 0.16 14.76
CA LEU A 334 -12.00 -0.84 14.74
C LEU A 334 -13.39 -0.20 14.55
N ALA A 335 -13.61 0.99 15.11
CA ALA A 335 -14.91 1.64 15.10
C ALA A 335 -15.56 1.77 13.71
N PRO A 336 -14.87 2.17 12.63
CA PRO A 336 -15.44 2.21 11.28
C PRO A 336 -15.93 0.84 10.80
N PHE A 337 -15.21 -0.24 11.09
CA PHE A 337 -15.60 -1.60 10.69
C PHE A 337 -16.86 -2.09 11.39
N LEU A 338 -17.05 -1.69 12.66
CA LEU A 338 -18.31 -1.96 13.36
C LEU A 338 -19.48 -1.17 12.77
N ALA A 339 -19.24 0.08 12.38
CA ALA A 339 -20.24 0.90 11.71
C ALA A 339 -20.67 0.30 10.35
N ASP A 340 -19.71 -0.18 9.56
CA ASP A 340 -19.96 -0.85 8.27
C ASP A 340 -20.79 -2.13 8.44
N LYS A 341 -20.72 -2.78 9.60
CA LYS A 341 -21.55 -3.95 9.96
C LYS A 341 -22.89 -3.57 10.60
N GLY A 342 -23.23 -2.28 10.62
CA GLY A 342 -24.51 -1.78 11.16
C GLY A 342 -24.54 -1.58 12.68
N HIS A 343 -23.38 -1.63 13.34
CA HIS A 343 -23.25 -1.49 14.79
C HIS A 343 -22.30 -0.34 15.19
N PRO A 344 -22.62 0.92 14.81
CA PRO A 344 -21.75 2.05 15.14
C PRO A 344 -21.64 2.25 16.66
N LEU A 345 -20.42 2.40 17.13
CA LEU A 345 -20.13 2.84 18.50
C LEU A 345 -19.54 4.26 18.46
N PRO A 346 -19.91 5.13 19.41
CA PRO A 346 -19.34 6.47 19.51
C PRO A 346 -17.80 6.41 19.65
N ALA A 347 -17.10 7.41 19.12
CA ALA A 347 -15.67 7.56 19.38
C ALA A 347 -15.43 7.69 20.89
N GLY A 348 -14.51 6.90 21.44
CA GLY A 348 -14.23 6.84 22.88
C GLY A 348 -15.17 5.96 23.69
N ASP A 349 -16.10 5.21 23.06
CA ASP A 349 -16.86 4.18 23.78
C ASP A 349 -15.89 3.15 24.39
N PRO A 350 -15.89 2.94 25.70
CA PRO A 350 -14.94 2.06 26.38
C PRO A 350 -15.04 0.61 25.92
N ARG A 351 -16.18 0.18 25.37
CA ARG A 351 -16.34 -1.16 24.82
C ARG A 351 -15.43 -1.44 23.62
N LEU A 352 -15.02 -0.40 22.88
CA LEU A 352 -14.09 -0.58 21.74
C LEU A 352 -12.76 -1.20 22.20
N GLU A 353 -12.15 -0.68 23.27
CA GLU A 353 -10.91 -1.26 23.80
C GLU A 353 -11.14 -2.66 24.37
N HIS A 354 -12.28 -2.90 25.04
CA HIS A 354 -12.64 -4.22 25.55
C HIS A 354 -12.81 -5.24 24.41
N PHE A 355 -13.42 -4.85 23.28
CA PHE A 355 -13.48 -5.71 22.08
C PHE A 355 -12.09 -6.05 21.56
N VAL A 356 -11.19 -5.07 21.49
CA VAL A 356 -9.80 -5.32 21.08
C VAL A 356 -9.14 -6.33 22.01
N LEU A 357 -9.19 -6.11 23.32
CA LEU A 357 -8.57 -6.99 24.31
C LEU A 357 -9.12 -8.42 24.26
N ALA A 358 -10.45 -8.57 24.12
CA ALA A 358 -11.12 -9.86 24.07
C ALA A 358 -10.88 -10.65 22.78
N LEU A 359 -10.69 -9.95 21.65
CA LEU A 359 -10.72 -10.58 20.32
C LEU A 359 -9.37 -10.63 19.60
N ARG A 360 -8.39 -9.78 19.96
CA ARG A 360 -7.11 -9.64 19.26
C ARG A 360 -6.29 -10.95 19.15
N GLU A 361 -6.47 -11.88 20.12
CA GLU A 361 -5.79 -13.18 20.06
C GLU A 361 -6.33 -14.12 18.97
N ARG A 362 -7.55 -13.87 18.49
CA ARG A 362 -8.27 -14.72 17.55
C ARG A 362 -8.45 -14.07 16.18
N ALA A 363 -8.61 -12.76 16.13
CA ALA A 363 -8.78 -12.01 14.88
C ALA A 363 -7.44 -11.77 14.19
N LYS A 364 -7.41 -11.92 12.88
CA LYS A 364 -6.25 -11.61 12.04
C LYS A 364 -6.36 -10.24 11.37
N THR A 365 -7.58 -9.68 11.29
CA THR A 365 -7.85 -8.37 10.71
C THR A 365 -8.88 -7.60 11.54
N LEU A 366 -8.98 -6.28 11.32
CA LEU A 366 -10.01 -5.47 11.95
C LEU A 366 -11.42 -5.86 11.47
N ASP A 367 -11.56 -6.28 10.22
CA ASP A 367 -12.84 -6.77 9.68
C ASP A 367 -13.29 -8.07 10.35
N GLU A 368 -12.36 -9.02 10.54
CA GLU A 368 -12.64 -10.24 11.32
C GLU A 368 -13.01 -9.90 12.77
N MET A 369 -12.25 -8.98 13.41
CA MET A 369 -12.52 -8.53 14.77
C MET A 369 -13.91 -7.91 14.90
N ALA A 370 -14.29 -7.04 13.95
CA ALA A 370 -15.63 -6.46 13.91
C ALA A 370 -16.70 -7.54 13.70
N THR A 371 -16.47 -8.52 12.82
CA THR A 371 -17.38 -9.64 12.61
C THR A 371 -17.58 -10.46 13.89
N MET A 372 -16.51 -10.71 14.64
CA MET A 372 -16.58 -11.41 15.93
C MET A 372 -17.30 -10.58 17.01
N ALA A 373 -17.30 -9.27 16.90
CA ALA A 373 -17.95 -8.36 17.85
C ALA A 373 -19.48 -8.27 17.64
N VAL A 374 -20.00 -8.46 16.42
CA VAL A 374 -21.42 -8.34 16.06
C VAL A 374 -22.37 -9.08 17.02
N PRO A 375 -22.12 -10.36 17.42
CA PRO A 375 -23.01 -11.07 18.33
C PRO A 375 -23.22 -10.39 19.70
N TYR A 376 -22.29 -9.54 20.13
CA TYR A 376 -22.41 -8.81 21.38
C TYR A 376 -23.15 -7.48 21.23
N LEU A 377 -23.22 -6.93 20.01
CA LEU A 377 -23.81 -5.63 19.69
C LEU A 377 -25.22 -5.70 19.09
N GLN A 378 -25.58 -6.83 18.47
CA GLN A 378 -26.91 -7.04 17.93
C GLN A 378 -27.97 -7.14 19.03
N GLN A 379 -29.22 -6.75 18.76
CA GLN A 379 -30.34 -6.95 19.68
C GLN A 379 -30.81 -8.42 19.63
N GLY A 380 -30.92 -9.03 20.82
CA GLY A 380 -31.37 -10.41 20.95
C GLY A 380 -30.33 -11.46 20.60
N VAL A 381 -30.73 -12.69 20.78
CA VAL A 381 -29.89 -13.86 20.51
C VAL A 381 -30.75 -14.99 19.96
N THR A 382 -30.24 -15.68 18.95
CA THR A 382 -30.80 -16.96 18.51
C THR A 382 -30.12 -18.07 19.29
N LEU A 383 -30.88 -18.84 20.05
CA LEU A 383 -30.35 -19.92 20.85
C LEU A 383 -30.14 -21.17 19.97
N ASP A 384 -28.99 -21.84 20.11
CA ASP A 384 -28.84 -23.21 19.64
C ASP A 384 -29.75 -24.09 20.49
N GLU A 385 -30.67 -24.82 19.84
CA GLU A 385 -31.69 -25.63 20.55
C GLU A 385 -31.10 -26.76 21.39
N LYS A 386 -30.01 -27.36 20.94
CA LYS A 386 -29.32 -28.42 21.70
C LYS A 386 -28.62 -27.86 22.93
N ALA A 387 -27.96 -26.68 22.76
CA ALA A 387 -27.34 -25.99 23.89
C ALA A 387 -28.38 -25.52 24.90
N ALA A 388 -29.49 -24.94 24.44
CA ALA A 388 -30.58 -24.49 25.27
C ALA A 388 -31.19 -25.67 26.07
N ALA A 389 -31.57 -26.76 25.41
CA ALA A 389 -32.14 -27.96 26.07
C ALA A 389 -31.20 -28.56 27.12
N LYS A 390 -29.89 -28.51 26.89
CA LYS A 390 -28.88 -29.06 27.81
C LYS A 390 -28.57 -28.16 28.98
N HIS A 391 -28.57 -26.83 28.80
CA HIS A 391 -28.01 -25.89 29.75
C HIS A 391 -29.04 -24.92 30.36
N LEU A 392 -30.21 -24.68 29.75
CA LEU A 392 -31.28 -23.84 30.29
C LEU A 392 -32.38 -24.69 30.92
N THR A 393 -32.03 -25.53 31.87
CA THR A 393 -32.99 -26.36 32.66
C THR A 393 -33.61 -25.55 33.80
N ALA A 394 -34.72 -26.00 34.35
CA ALA A 394 -35.42 -25.30 35.47
C ALA A 394 -34.46 -24.97 36.65
N ASP A 395 -33.55 -25.89 36.99
CA ASP A 395 -32.60 -25.65 38.09
C ASP A 395 -31.50 -24.66 37.70
N SER A 396 -30.99 -24.73 36.46
CA SER A 396 -30.00 -23.77 36.02
C SER A 396 -30.57 -22.36 35.87
N LEU A 397 -31.84 -22.25 35.44
CA LEU A 397 -32.54 -20.94 35.35
C LEU A 397 -32.71 -20.26 36.73
N LYS A 398 -32.81 -21.03 37.81
CA LYS A 398 -32.75 -20.44 39.18
C LYS A 398 -31.43 -19.71 39.43
N LEU A 399 -30.31 -20.30 39.01
CA LEU A 399 -28.99 -19.69 39.13
C LEU A 399 -28.83 -18.47 38.22
N VAL A 400 -29.32 -18.59 36.96
CA VAL A 400 -29.35 -17.46 36.01
C VAL A 400 -30.14 -16.27 36.62
N ARG A 401 -31.29 -16.50 37.25
CA ARG A 401 -32.10 -15.46 37.89
C ARG A 401 -31.30 -14.76 39.01
N GLN A 402 -30.63 -15.53 39.89
CA GLN A 402 -29.81 -14.93 40.95
C GLN A 402 -28.69 -14.05 40.40
N VAL A 403 -27.95 -14.55 39.38
CA VAL A 403 -26.89 -13.75 38.75
C VAL A 403 -27.47 -12.52 38.07
N ARG A 404 -28.59 -12.63 37.36
CA ARG A 404 -29.29 -11.49 36.72
C ARG A 404 -29.67 -10.40 37.72
N ASP A 405 -30.28 -10.78 38.86
CA ASP A 405 -30.75 -9.84 39.85
C ASP A 405 -29.58 -9.15 40.59
N GLU A 406 -28.55 -9.91 40.96
CA GLU A 406 -27.34 -9.33 41.58
C GLU A 406 -26.54 -8.47 40.59
N ALA A 407 -26.40 -8.88 39.35
CA ALA A 407 -25.73 -8.10 38.29
C ALA A 407 -26.49 -6.79 37.98
N ALA A 408 -27.82 -6.83 37.98
CA ALA A 408 -28.65 -5.64 37.80
C ALA A 408 -28.41 -4.59 38.88
N ALA A 409 -28.16 -5.03 40.13
CA ALA A 409 -27.92 -4.17 41.27
C ALA A 409 -26.49 -3.63 41.41
N LEU A 410 -25.56 -4.06 40.55
CA LEU A 410 -24.17 -3.60 40.57
C LEU A 410 -24.05 -2.09 40.29
N PRO A 411 -23.35 -1.35 41.17
CA PRO A 411 -23.08 0.07 40.96
C PRO A 411 -22.08 0.29 39.79
N GLU A 412 -21.18 -0.65 39.61
CA GLU A 412 -20.19 -0.63 38.54
C GLU A 412 -20.28 -1.92 37.70
N TRP A 413 -20.41 -1.75 36.38
CA TRP A 413 -20.48 -2.85 35.41
C TRP A 413 -19.06 -3.12 34.87
N SER A 414 -18.29 -3.91 35.61
CA SER A 414 -16.90 -4.28 35.28
C SER A 414 -16.72 -5.80 35.25
N VAL A 415 -15.69 -6.30 34.57
CA VAL A 415 -15.37 -7.74 34.51
C VAL A 415 -15.24 -8.28 35.97
N ALA A 416 -14.51 -7.59 36.81
CA ALA A 416 -14.25 -7.99 38.19
C ALA A 416 -15.52 -8.10 39.02
N SER A 417 -16.43 -7.13 38.92
CA SER A 417 -17.71 -7.15 39.66
C SER A 417 -18.63 -8.25 39.14
N LEU A 418 -18.69 -8.46 37.82
CA LEU A 418 -19.50 -9.50 37.21
C LEU A 418 -19.00 -10.90 37.53
N ASP A 419 -17.69 -11.15 37.47
CA ASP A 419 -17.10 -12.44 37.86
C ASP A 419 -17.28 -12.70 39.39
N SER A 420 -17.23 -11.66 40.20
CA SER A 420 -17.51 -11.78 41.62
C SER A 420 -18.97 -12.22 41.92
N VAL A 421 -19.94 -11.68 41.18
CA VAL A 421 -21.36 -12.11 41.28
C VAL A 421 -21.48 -13.56 40.93
N ILE A 422 -20.90 -14.00 39.80
CA ILE A 422 -20.98 -15.40 39.33
C ILE A 422 -20.36 -16.33 40.39
N LYS A 423 -19.22 -15.96 40.96
CA LYS A 423 -18.53 -16.71 42.00
C LYS A 423 -19.39 -16.80 43.26
N THR A 424 -19.95 -15.69 43.73
CA THR A 424 -20.81 -15.64 44.95
C THR A 424 -22.03 -16.52 44.80
N VAL A 425 -22.71 -16.49 43.63
CA VAL A 425 -23.85 -17.36 43.36
C VAL A 425 -23.42 -18.83 43.31
N SER A 426 -22.28 -19.15 42.72
CA SER A 426 -21.72 -20.52 42.70
C SER A 426 -21.45 -21.08 44.13
N GLU A 427 -20.80 -20.27 44.95
CA GLU A 427 -20.48 -20.62 46.34
C GLU A 427 -21.74 -20.82 47.17
N ARG A 428 -22.71 -19.87 47.08
CA ARG A 428 -24.00 -19.94 47.79
C ARG A 428 -24.83 -21.16 47.41
N ALA A 429 -24.82 -21.51 46.12
CA ALA A 429 -25.54 -22.69 45.61
C ALA A 429 -24.80 -24.01 45.82
N GLY A 430 -23.56 -23.98 46.32
CA GLY A 430 -22.74 -25.18 46.53
C GLY A 430 -22.41 -25.94 45.24
N VAL A 431 -22.32 -25.22 44.11
CA VAL A 431 -22.07 -25.82 42.78
C VAL A 431 -20.78 -25.30 42.15
N GLY A 432 -20.18 -26.05 41.22
CA GLY A 432 -19.01 -25.55 40.51
C GLY A 432 -19.33 -24.37 39.58
N MET A 433 -18.37 -23.45 39.41
CA MET A 433 -18.48 -22.28 38.53
C MET A 433 -19.05 -22.56 37.15
N GLY A 434 -18.68 -23.68 36.53
CA GLY A 434 -19.18 -24.06 35.21
C GLY A 434 -20.69 -24.31 35.14
N LYS A 435 -21.31 -24.71 36.29
CA LYS A 435 -22.78 -24.90 36.36
C LYS A 435 -23.55 -23.57 36.41
N VAL A 436 -22.90 -22.48 36.81
CA VAL A 436 -23.46 -21.12 36.80
C VAL A 436 -23.10 -20.42 35.45
N ALA A 437 -21.82 -20.49 35.06
CA ALA A 437 -21.31 -19.80 33.90
C ALA A 437 -21.88 -20.31 32.56
N GLN A 438 -22.07 -21.63 32.43
CA GLN A 438 -22.50 -22.20 31.15
C GLN A 438 -23.94 -21.86 30.77
N PRO A 439 -24.94 -21.95 31.69
CA PRO A 439 -26.28 -21.46 31.41
C PRO A 439 -26.34 -19.98 31.04
N ILE A 440 -25.58 -19.13 31.74
CA ILE A 440 -25.48 -17.70 31.41
C ILE A 440 -24.93 -17.54 30.01
N ARG A 441 -23.82 -18.21 29.66
CA ARG A 441 -23.23 -18.18 28.33
C ARG A 441 -24.26 -18.50 27.25
N VAL A 442 -24.97 -19.61 27.40
CA VAL A 442 -26.00 -20.00 26.44
C VAL A 442 -27.12 -18.96 26.37
N ALA A 443 -27.59 -18.45 27.50
CA ALA A 443 -28.64 -17.42 27.55
C ALA A 443 -28.26 -16.14 26.80
N ILE A 444 -27.00 -15.69 26.90
CA ILE A 444 -26.57 -14.41 26.35
C ILE A 444 -25.92 -14.51 24.96
N THR A 445 -25.33 -15.65 24.58
CA THR A 445 -24.65 -15.81 23.26
C THR A 445 -25.33 -16.82 22.34
N GLY A 446 -26.27 -17.59 22.83
CA GLY A 446 -26.89 -18.68 22.10
C GLY A 446 -26.02 -19.95 21.98
N ASN A 447 -24.78 -19.90 22.40
CA ASN A 447 -23.77 -20.93 22.18
C ASN A 447 -23.06 -21.35 23.49
N THR A 448 -22.31 -22.45 23.40
CA THR A 448 -21.54 -23.00 24.54
C THR A 448 -20.11 -22.45 24.63
N VAL A 449 -19.68 -21.60 23.70
CA VAL A 449 -18.31 -21.03 23.61
C VAL A 449 -18.36 -19.52 23.51
N SER A 450 -17.63 -18.84 24.40
CA SER A 450 -17.41 -17.38 24.39
C SER A 450 -16.14 -17.06 25.18
N PRO A 451 -15.67 -15.79 25.24
CA PRO A 451 -14.75 -15.31 26.28
C PRO A 451 -15.23 -15.60 27.70
N GLY A 452 -14.52 -15.14 28.71
CA GLY A 452 -14.96 -15.17 30.11
C GLY A 452 -16.37 -14.61 30.26
N ILE A 453 -17.16 -15.11 31.23
CA ILE A 453 -18.57 -14.66 31.35
C ILE A 453 -18.65 -13.20 31.72
N GLY A 454 -17.86 -12.73 32.69
CA GLY A 454 -17.81 -11.33 33.05
C GLY A 454 -17.43 -10.43 31.86
N GLU A 455 -16.44 -10.87 31.10
CA GLU A 455 -16.03 -10.19 29.87
C GLU A 455 -17.14 -10.19 28.80
N THR A 456 -17.81 -11.32 28.57
CA THR A 456 -18.94 -11.43 27.64
C THR A 456 -20.08 -10.49 28.00
N LEU A 457 -20.45 -10.42 29.30
CA LEU A 457 -21.49 -9.52 29.82
C LEU A 457 -21.09 -8.03 29.64
N LEU A 458 -19.81 -7.71 29.91
CA LEU A 458 -19.29 -6.35 29.73
C LEU A 458 -19.35 -5.91 28.25
N LEU A 459 -18.88 -6.76 27.33
CA LEU A 459 -18.88 -6.47 25.88
C LEU A 459 -20.29 -6.21 25.35
N MET A 460 -21.28 -6.93 25.88
CA MET A 460 -22.69 -6.77 25.49
C MET A 460 -23.30 -5.45 26.02
N GLY A 461 -22.82 -4.99 27.16
CA GLY A 461 -23.40 -3.88 27.90
C GLY A 461 -24.55 -4.32 28.80
N LYS A 462 -24.81 -3.53 29.86
CA LYS A 462 -25.74 -3.88 30.95
C LYS A 462 -27.15 -4.18 30.43
N ASP A 463 -27.72 -3.25 29.66
CA ASP A 463 -29.11 -3.32 29.23
C ASP A 463 -29.39 -4.55 28.35
N GLU A 464 -28.53 -4.80 27.36
CA GLU A 464 -28.71 -5.95 26.45
C GLU A 464 -28.43 -7.27 27.16
N ALA A 465 -27.43 -7.33 28.03
CA ALA A 465 -27.14 -8.52 28.83
C ALA A 465 -28.31 -8.91 29.71
N LEU A 466 -28.87 -7.97 30.45
CA LEU A 466 -30.04 -8.21 31.31
C LEU A 466 -31.27 -8.61 30.46
N ARG A 467 -31.49 -7.96 29.34
CA ARG A 467 -32.58 -8.28 28.43
C ARG A 467 -32.50 -9.73 27.90
N ARG A 468 -31.30 -10.20 27.54
CA ARG A 468 -31.10 -11.59 27.09
C ARG A 468 -31.27 -12.60 28.21
N LEU A 469 -30.81 -12.28 29.42
CA LEU A 469 -31.05 -13.12 30.59
C LEU A 469 -32.55 -13.22 30.90
N ASP A 470 -33.28 -12.09 30.85
CA ASP A 470 -34.73 -12.07 31.06
C ASP A 470 -35.47 -12.91 29.97
N ALA A 471 -35.06 -12.80 28.71
CA ALA A 471 -35.62 -13.59 27.62
C ALA A 471 -35.40 -15.09 27.81
N ALA A 472 -34.24 -15.50 28.33
CA ALA A 472 -33.97 -16.90 28.67
C ALA A 472 -34.80 -17.37 29.85
N LEU A 473 -34.98 -16.53 30.90
CA LEU A 473 -35.81 -16.82 32.07
C LEU A 473 -37.30 -16.97 31.72
N ALA A 474 -37.78 -16.29 30.71
CA ALA A 474 -39.17 -16.37 30.26
C ALA A 474 -39.49 -17.69 29.49
N ARG A 475 -38.51 -18.51 29.17
CA ARG A 475 -38.69 -19.80 28.49
C ARG A 475 -38.95 -20.99 29.43
N GLY A 476 -38.66 -20.84 30.69
CA GLY A 476 -38.81 -21.84 31.75
C GLY A 476 -39.70 -21.38 32.86
#